data_46dac5abd3466d3137838ace631ce1ff
#
_entry.id   46dac5abd3466d3137838ace631ce1ff
#
_cell.length_a   1.000
_cell.length_b   1.000
_cell.length_c   1.000
_cell.angle_alpha   90.00
_cell.angle_beta   90.00
_cell.angle_gamma   90.00
#
_symmetry.space_group_name_H-M   'P 1'
#
loop_
_entity.id
_entity.type
_entity.pdbx_description
1 polymer ?
#
loop_
_entity_poly.entity_id
_entity_poly.type
_entity_poly.pdbx_seq_one_letter_code
_entity_poly.pdbx_strand_id
1 'polypeptide(L)'
;MTIAKPPVKPLQPINATPPKPPHNDMANRHRRHWLAGVFATGIVVAGILGSPLFAVQQITAKPTRNLSAKQVVTASGVITGQPMWTIWGHQGKILQAARNNNDLIQDIRVTTSGLGKVQLQAKEYRQAGYLVKGDRYYVVIENGRILHTALQHPTASYPVYGGFKHDAMFATVIHQYAGLPADVKRGISQIDFAPHKANPERLHLFMNDGNEVYASASTLRSKMKYYAGIASQMNGKGIINLEVGAYSYPFGFNDSSVPSESETSTSQSPSDSTTATNEQTSQAGQPATQ
;
A
#
# COMPACT_ATOMS: atom_id res chain seq x y z
N MET A 1 25.14 111.94 44.91
CA MET A 1 26.00 110.77 44.93
C MET A 1 25.31 109.67 44.17
N THR A 2 25.61 109.57 42.88
CA THR A 2 24.95 108.64 41.92
C THR A 2 25.89 107.47 41.67
N ILE A 3 25.43 106.26 42.14
CA ILE A 3 26.25 105.04 41.95
C ILE A 3 25.85 104.50 40.60
N ALA A 4 26.84 104.40 39.66
CA ALA A 4 26.70 103.83 38.35
C ALA A 4 26.68 102.32 38.47
N LYS A 5 25.69 101.67 37.86
CA LYS A 5 25.53 100.17 37.71
C LYS A 5 26.50 99.69 36.61
N PRO A 6 27.28 98.66 36.87
CA PRO A 6 28.19 98.16 35.84
C PRO A 6 27.43 97.41 34.69
N PRO A 7 27.99 97.39 33.47
CA PRO A 7 27.30 96.81 32.32
C PRO A 7 27.30 95.28 32.40
N VAL A 8 26.15 94.72 32.18
CA VAL A 8 25.95 93.27 32.07
C VAL A 8 26.41 92.77 30.68
N LYS A 9 27.39 91.90 30.66
CA LYS A 9 27.94 91.30 29.46
C LYS A 9 26.91 90.29 28.90
N PRO A 10 26.51 90.30 27.65
CA PRO A 10 25.57 89.37 27.09
C PRO A 10 26.13 87.92 27.08
N LEU A 11 25.38 86.96 27.59
CA LEU A 11 25.73 85.58 27.52
C LEU A 11 25.72 85.11 26.05
N GLN A 12 26.87 84.60 25.56
CA GLN A 12 26.93 83.96 24.27
C GLN A 12 26.21 82.57 24.32
N PRO A 13 25.44 82.19 23.31
CA PRO A 13 24.80 80.87 23.26
C PRO A 13 25.88 79.79 23.13
N ILE A 14 25.94 78.90 24.07
CA ILE A 14 26.80 77.70 24.03
C ILE A 14 26.21 76.75 22.98
N ASN A 15 26.69 76.87 21.75
CA ASN A 15 26.47 75.81 20.74
C ASN A 15 27.31 74.59 21.10
N ALA A 16 26.87 73.86 22.10
CA ALA A 16 27.41 72.53 22.38
C ALA A 16 26.86 71.56 21.34
N THR A 17 27.61 71.34 20.26
CA THR A 17 27.39 70.24 19.38
C THR A 17 27.51 68.94 20.22
N PRO A 18 26.49 68.04 20.27
CA PRO A 18 26.61 66.83 21.05
C PRO A 18 27.81 65.99 20.55
N PRO A 19 28.57 65.35 21.45
CA PRO A 19 29.71 64.56 21.07
C PRO A 19 29.23 63.44 20.15
N LYS A 20 29.84 63.35 18.95
CA LYS A 20 29.57 62.26 17.99
C LYS A 20 29.90 60.93 18.67
N PRO A 21 28.95 59.97 18.70
CA PRO A 21 29.17 58.69 19.35
C PRO A 21 30.42 58.02 18.76
N PRO A 22 31.22 57.31 19.55
CA PRO A 22 32.45 56.70 19.06
C PRO A 22 32.06 55.70 17.97
N HIS A 23 32.54 55.92 16.77
CA HIS A 23 32.41 54.96 15.66
C HIS A 23 33.20 53.71 16.05
N ASN A 24 32.47 52.61 16.36
CA ASN A 24 33.06 51.29 16.55
C ASN A 24 33.49 50.71 15.18
N ASP A 25 34.41 51.36 14.51
CA ASP A 25 34.90 50.99 13.19
C ASP A 25 35.58 49.62 13.19
N MET A 26 36.17 49.19 14.32
CA MET A 26 36.78 47.87 14.44
C MET A 26 35.75 46.73 14.50
N ALA A 27 34.66 46.86 15.26
CA ALA A 27 33.61 45.87 15.34
C ALA A 27 32.86 45.70 14.00
N ASN A 28 32.64 46.83 13.29
CA ASN A 28 32.02 46.82 11.98
C ASN A 28 32.95 46.21 10.90
N ARG A 29 34.28 46.39 11.03
CA ARG A 29 35.27 45.84 10.11
C ARG A 29 35.31 44.31 10.22
N HIS A 30 35.33 43.74 11.44
CA HIS A 30 35.28 42.30 11.67
C HIS A 30 33.97 41.69 11.17
N ARG A 31 32.82 42.31 11.41
CA ARG A 31 31.51 41.86 10.86
C ARG A 31 31.49 41.86 9.33
N ARG A 32 32.05 42.90 8.69
CA ARG A 32 32.13 42.97 7.22
C ARG A 32 33.04 41.89 6.64
N HIS A 33 34.20 41.61 7.26
CA HIS A 33 35.10 40.54 6.80
C HIS A 33 34.49 39.17 7.04
N TRP A 34 33.77 38.95 8.17
CA TRP A 34 33.06 37.72 8.44
C TRP A 34 31.92 37.47 7.46
N LEU A 35 31.10 38.49 7.18
CA LEU A 35 30.05 38.43 6.15
C LEU A 35 30.63 38.20 4.75
N ALA A 36 31.69 38.88 4.39
CA ALA A 36 32.39 38.68 3.11
C ALA A 36 32.95 37.25 3.01
N GLY A 37 33.50 36.71 4.09
CA GLY A 37 33.98 35.32 4.16
C GLY A 37 32.85 34.30 3.98
N VAL A 38 31.71 34.49 4.66
CA VAL A 38 30.52 33.65 4.50
C VAL A 38 29.97 33.70 3.07
N PHE A 39 29.96 34.93 2.48
CA PHE A 39 29.47 35.11 1.11
C PHE A 39 30.41 34.48 0.07
N ALA A 40 31.72 34.64 0.26
CA ALA A 40 32.75 34.04 -0.59
C ALA A 40 32.67 32.48 -0.51
N THR A 41 32.53 31.95 0.71
CA THR A 41 32.32 30.49 0.91
C THR A 41 31.04 30.02 0.23
N GLY A 42 29.93 30.77 0.34
CA GLY A 42 28.67 30.48 -0.35
C GLY A 42 28.83 30.43 -1.88
N ILE A 43 29.56 31.39 -2.46
CA ILE A 43 29.84 31.39 -3.91
C ILE A 43 30.70 30.19 -4.33
N VAL A 44 31.72 29.83 -3.55
CA VAL A 44 32.55 28.66 -3.83
C VAL A 44 31.72 27.37 -3.75
N VAL A 45 30.90 27.22 -2.72
CA VAL A 45 29.99 26.05 -2.57
C VAL A 45 29.00 26.00 -3.72
N ALA A 46 28.38 27.13 -4.09
CA ALA A 46 27.48 27.22 -5.23
C ALA A 46 28.16 26.86 -6.56
N GLY A 47 29.40 27.33 -6.76
CA GLY A 47 30.20 26.97 -7.92
C GLY A 47 30.54 25.47 -7.99
N ILE A 48 30.88 24.88 -6.86
CA ILE A 48 31.14 23.42 -6.76
C ILE A 48 29.86 22.65 -7.06
N LEU A 49 28.73 23.00 -6.45
CA LEU A 49 27.45 22.35 -6.66
C LEU A 49 26.90 22.49 -8.08
N GLY A 50 27.21 23.60 -8.75
CA GLY A 50 26.90 23.87 -10.17
C GLY A 50 27.91 23.27 -11.16
N SER A 51 29.02 22.70 -10.67
CA SER A 51 30.05 22.10 -11.51
C SER A 51 29.56 20.82 -12.18
N PRO A 52 29.98 20.54 -13.43
CA PRO A 52 29.69 19.26 -14.10
C PRO A 52 30.20 18.03 -13.35
N LEU A 53 31.11 18.19 -12.38
CA LEU A 53 31.57 17.14 -11.49
C LEU A 53 30.43 16.62 -10.55
N PHE A 54 29.47 17.49 -10.23
CA PHE A 54 28.29 17.14 -9.42
C PHE A 54 27.03 16.92 -10.26
N ALA A 55 27.19 16.73 -11.58
CA ALA A 55 26.11 16.31 -12.46
C ALA A 55 26.07 14.78 -12.61
N VAL A 56 24.89 14.25 -12.96
CA VAL A 56 24.70 12.83 -13.32
C VAL A 56 25.50 12.54 -14.59
N GLN A 57 26.55 11.74 -14.46
CA GLN A 57 27.40 11.35 -15.58
C GLN A 57 26.98 10.01 -16.17
N GLN A 58 26.58 9.08 -15.32
CA GLN A 58 26.23 7.72 -15.73
C GLN A 58 24.97 7.24 -15.01
N ILE A 59 24.01 6.75 -15.78
CA ILE A 59 22.80 6.12 -15.25
C ILE A 59 22.82 4.65 -15.62
N THR A 60 22.73 3.79 -14.64
CA THR A 60 22.59 2.34 -14.81
C THR A 60 21.27 1.87 -14.19
N ALA A 61 20.59 0.95 -14.84
CA ALA A 61 19.40 0.31 -14.29
C ALA A 61 19.54 -1.20 -14.41
N LYS A 62 19.06 -1.91 -13.39
CA LYS A 62 18.95 -3.38 -13.50
C LYS A 62 17.65 -3.70 -14.22
N PRO A 63 17.70 -4.56 -15.27
CA PRO A 63 16.49 -5.03 -15.91
C PRO A 63 15.68 -5.85 -14.91
N THR A 64 14.37 -5.85 -15.06
CA THR A 64 13.44 -6.64 -14.27
C THR A 64 12.79 -7.71 -15.16
N ARG A 65 11.75 -8.39 -14.69
CA ARG A 65 11.12 -9.48 -15.44
C ARG A 65 10.50 -9.01 -16.77
N ASN A 66 9.84 -7.85 -16.74
CA ASN A 66 9.08 -7.32 -17.89
C ASN A 66 9.60 -5.95 -18.37
N LEU A 67 10.55 -5.33 -17.66
CA LEU A 67 11.12 -4.04 -18.01
C LEU A 67 12.62 -4.13 -18.30
N SER A 68 13.01 -3.64 -19.44
CA SER A 68 14.41 -3.47 -19.79
C SER A 68 15.04 -2.33 -18.98
N ALA A 69 16.36 -2.31 -18.85
CA ALA A 69 17.09 -1.22 -18.19
C ALA A 69 16.75 0.16 -18.78
N LYS A 70 16.62 0.24 -20.10
CA LYS A 70 16.25 1.49 -20.79
C LYS A 70 14.85 1.98 -20.40
N GLN A 71 13.87 1.09 -20.29
CA GLN A 71 12.51 1.43 -19.87
C GLN A 71 12.48 1.94 -18.43
N VAL A 72 13.26 1.34 -17.51
CA VAL A 72 13.37 1.80 -16.13
C VAL A 72 13.99 3.20 -16.06
N VAL A 73 15.06 3.46 -16.82
CA VAL A 73 15.68 4.80 -16.89
C VAL A 73 14.69 5.81 -17.44
N THR A 74 14.07 5.53 -18.57
CA THR A 74 13.09 6.45 -19.18
C THR A 74 11.91 6.72 -18.24
N ALA A 75 11.38 5.69 -17.58
CA ALA A 75 10.26 5.86 -16.64
C ALA A 75 10.65 6.71 -15.43
N SER A 76 11.88 6.59 -14.93
CA SER A 76 12.35 7.35 -13.76
C SER A 76 12.43 8.86 -14.00
N GLY A 77 12.51 9.31 -15.25
CA GLY A 77 12.73 10.71 -15.61
C GLY A 77 14.12 11.25 -15.24
N VAL A 78 15.06 10.39 -14.83
CA VAL A 78 16.44 10.76 -14.53
C VAL A 78 17.21 10.87 -15.84
N ILE A 79 17.88 12.00 -16.04
CA ILE A 79 18.66 12.29 -17.24
C ILE A 79 20.13 12.58 -16.91
N THR A 80 21.04 12.29 -17.84
CA THR A 80 22.44 12.67 -17.73
C THR A 80 22.58 14.18 -17.82
N GLY A 81 23.54 14.76 -17.08
CA GLY A 81 23.77 16.20 -17.03
C GLY A 81 22.95 16.93 -15.97
N GLN A 82 21.92 16.32 -15.38
CA GLN A 82 21.19 16.98 -14.29
C GLN A 82 22.04 17.00 -13.00
N PRO A 83 21.88 18.04 -12.16
CA PRO A 83 22.61 18.13 -10.91
C PRO A 83 22.27 16.99 -9.94
N MET A 84 23.27 16.38 -9.28
CA MET A 84 23.07 15.29 -8.32
C MET A 84 22.16 15.65 -7.13
N TRP A 85 22.13 16.92 -6.72
CA TRP A 85 21.27 17.37 -5.63
C TRP A 85 19.76 17.26 -5.98
N THR A 86 19.41 17.21 -7.28
CA THR A 86 18.01 16.94 -7.71
C THR A 86 17.59 15.50 -7.46
N ILE A 87 18.53 14.60 -7.22
CA ILE A 87 18.29 13.19 -6.93
C ILE A 87 18.31 12.95 -5.42
N TRP A 88 19.26 13.58 -4.72
CA TRP A 88 19.40 13.43 -3.28
C TRP A 88 18.16 13.94 -2.54
N GLY A 89 17.56 13.07 -1.71
CA GLY A 89 16.34 13.38 -0.96
C GLY A 89 15.05 13.44 -1.79
N HIS A 90 15.11 13.24 -3.12
CA HIS A 90 13.95 13.34 -4.00
C HIS A 90 13.46 11.98 -4.53
N GLN A 91 13.77 10.88 -3.86
CA GLN A 91 13.35 9.53 -4.28
C GLN A 91 11.82 9.42 -4.50
N GLY A 92 11.03 10.09 -3.67
CA GLY A 92 9.57 10.11 -3.83
C GLY A 92 9.10 10.73 -5.15
N LYS A 93 9.74 11.80 -5.61
CA LYS A 93 9.43 12.43 -6.91
C LYS A 93 9.79 11.51 -8.08
N ILE A 94 10.96 10.86 -7.99
CA ILE A 94 11.42 9.90 -9.01
C ILE A 94 10.47 8.70 -9.05
N LEU A 95 10.04 8.18 -7.90
CA LEU A 95 9.07 7.10 -7.82
C LEU A 95 7.73 7.49 -8.42
N GLN A 96 7.24 8.70 -8.12
CA GLN A 96 5.99 9.21 -8.68
C GLN A 96 6.08 9.34 -10.20
N ALA A 97 7.17 9.91 -10.71
CA ALA A 97 7.42 10.00 -12.15
C ALA A 97 7.46 8.61 -12.79
N ALA A 98 8.18 7.67 -12.18
CA ALA A 98 8.30 6.30 -12.67
C ALA A 98 6.94 5.59 -12.75
N ARG A 99 6.07 5.75 -11.74
CA ARG A 99 4.71 5.18 -11.72
C ARG A 99 3.77 5.84 -12.74
N ASN A 100 3.93 7.13 -12.98
CA ASN A 100 3.13 7.85 -13.98
C ASN A 100 3.52 7.46 -15.41
N ASN A 101 4.81 7.16 -15.62
CA ASN A 101 5.34 6.82 -16.93
C ASN A 101 5.27 5.31 -17.25
N ASN A 102 5.13 4.46 -16.23
CA ASN A 102 5.03 3.02 -16.42
C ASN A 102 4.25 2.33 -15.30
N ASP A 103 3.11 1.74 -15.66
CA ASP A 103 2.16 1.10 -14.74
C ASP A 103 2.71 -0.13 -14.03
N LEU A 104 3.74 -0.77 -14.58
CA LEU A 104 4.35 -1.95 -13.97
C LEU A 104 5.23 -1.62 -12.78
N ILE A 105 5.66 -0.37 -12.61
CA ILE A 105 6.58 0.00 -11.53
C ILE A 105 5.85 0.15 -10.22
N GLN A 106 6.12 -0.75 -9.28
CA GLN A 106 5.66 -0.70 -7.90
C GLN A 106 6.54 0.23 -7.05
N ASP A 107 7.85 0.11 -7.20
CA ASP A 107 8.84 0.87 -6.43
C ASP A 107 10.11 1.07 -7.26
N ILE A 108 10.87 2.11 -6.93
CA ILE A 108 12.17 2.36 -7.54
C ILE A 108 13.15 2.81 -6.46
N ARG A 109 14.20 2.04 -6.31
CA ARG A 109 15.31 2.41 -5.43
C ARG A 109 16.38 3.11 -6.24
N VAL A 110 16.75 4.30 -5.79
CA VAL A 110 17.81 5.10 -6.38
C VAL A 110 19.03 5.04 -5.46
N THR A 111 20.14 4.57 -5.97
CA THR A 111 21.43 4.55 -5.26
C THR A 111 22.43 5.37 -6.03
N THR A 112 23.14 6.23 -5.33
CA THR A 112 24.21 7.05 -5.92
C THR A 112 25.57 6.53 -5.43
N SER A 113 26.53 6.42 -6.32
CA SER A 113 27.88 6.00 -5.98
C SER A 113 28.91 6.91 -6.64
N GLY A 114 29.89 7.36 -5.83
CA GLY A 114 30.93 8.30 -6.30
C GLY A 114 30.34 9.61 -6.81
N LEU A 115 31.07 10.27 -7.70
CA LEU A 115 30.64 11.50 -8.35
C LEU A 115 29.89 11.17 -9.65
N GLY A 116 28.59 11.50 -9.67
CA GLY A 116 27.80 11.46 -10.90
C GLY A 116 27.26 10.09 -11.35
N LYS A 117 27.43 9.01 -10.57
CA LYS A 117 26.89 7.70 -10.94
C LYS A 117 25.57 7.43 -10.21
N VAL A 118 24.53 7.11 -10.97
CA VAL A 118 23.19 6.79 -10.47
C VAL A 118 22.84 5.38 -10.89
N GLN A 119 22.43 4.57 -9.91
CA GLN A 119 21.91 3.22 -10.13
C GLN A 119 20.45 3.15 -9.75
N LEU A 120 19.62 2.70 -10.69
CA LEU A 120 18.19 2.51 -10.53
C LEU A 120 17.86 1.02 -10.40
N GLN A 121 17.05 0.68 -9.41
CA GLN A 121 16.53 -0.66 -9.24
C GLN A 121 15.01 -0.57 -9.09
N ALA A 122 14.29 -0.95 -10.14
CA ALA A 122 12.83 -1.01 -10.13
C ALA A 122 12.35 -2.31 -9.52
N LYS A 123 11.22 -2.24 -8.84
CA LYS A 123 10.41 -3.38 -8.41
C LYS A 123 9.09 -3.31 -9.17
N GLU A 124 8.74 -4.39 -9.85
CA GLU A 124 7.47 -4.48 -10.58
C GLU A 124 6.34 -4.94 -9.68
N TYR A 125 5.13 -4.50 -10.01
CA TYR A 125 3.91 -5.15 -9.53
C TYR A 125 3.84 -6.58 -10.05
N ARG A 126 3.35 -7.47 -9.21
CA ARG A 126 3.05 -8.85 -9.63
C ARG A 126 1.75 -8.87 -10.41
N GLN A 127 1.64 -9.84 -11.31
CA GLN A 127 0.38 -10.14 -11.96
C GLN A 127 -0.59 -10.73 -10.93
N ALA A 128 -1.84 -10.24 -10.95
CA ALA A 128 -2.93 -10.72 -10.10
C ALA A 128 -3.87 -11.66 -10.87
N GLY A 129 -3.95 -11.54 -12.19
CA GLY A 129 -4.84 -12.37 -12.99
C GLY A 129 -5.10 -11.80 -14.37
N TYR A 130 -6.23 -12.18 -14.95
CA TYR A 130 -6.71 -11.75 -16.24
C TYR A 130 -8.17 -11.29 -16.13
N LEU A 131 -8.47 -10.09 -16.64
CA LEU A 131 -9.85 -9.63 -16.80
C LEU A 131 -10.36 -10.01 -18.19
N VAL A 132 -11.51 -10.68 -18.23
CA VAL A 132 -12.21 -10.99 -19.48
C VAL A 132 -13.03 -9.78 -19.94
N LYS A 133 -12.84 -9.38 -21.20
CA LYS A 133 -13.69 -8.39 -21.89
C LYS A 133 -13.99 -8.91 -23.30
N GLY A 134 -15.22 -9.36 -23.53
CA GLY A 134 -15.57 -10.08 -24.75
C GLY A 134 -14.70 -11.35 -24.87
N ASP A 135 -14.10 -11.55 -26.02
CA ASP A 135 -13.25 -12.74 -26.30
C ASP A 135 -11.76 -12.53 -26.00
N ARG A 136 -11.44 -11.48 -25.21
CA ARG A 136 -10.05 -11.14 -24.92
C ARG A 136 -9.76 -11.07 -23.45
N TYR A 137 -8.49 -11.39 -23.10
CA TYR A 137 -7.97 -11.41 -21.75
C TYR A 137 -6.97 -10.26 -21.58
N TYR A 138 -7.13 -9.48 -20.53
CA TYR A 138 -6.27 -8.35 -20.21
C TYR A 138 -5.55 -8.64 -18.89
N VAL A 139 -4.24 -8.48 -18.88
CA VAL A 139 -3.44 -8.70 -17.67
C VAL A 139 -3.83 -7.68 -16.60
N VAL A 140 -4.12 -8.16 -15.40
CA VAL A 140 -4.37 -7.36 -14.20
C VAL A 140 -3.19 -7.49 -13.27
N ILE A 141 -2.71 -6.38 -12.72
CA ILE A 141 -1.64 -6.34 -11.74
C ILE A 141 -2.16 -6.04 -10.34
N GLU A 142 -1.38 -6.33 -9.29
CA GLU A 142 -1.81 -6.29 -7.88
C GLU A 142 -2.33 -4.94 -7.38
N ASN A 143 -2.09 -3.85 -8.10
CA ASN A 143 -2.66 -2.52 -7.79
C ASN A 143 -4.05 -2.27 -8.44
N GLY A 144 -4.62 -3.28 -9.11
CA GLY A 144 -5.92 -3.19 -9.78
C GLY A 144 -5.87 -2.59 -11.20
N ARG A 145 -4.70 -2.16 -11.68
CA ARG A 145 -4.57 -1.66 -13.05
C ARG A 145 -4.63 -2.80 -14.06
N ILE A 146 -5.24 -2.50 -15.20
CA ILE A 146 -5.40 -3.42 -16.32
C ILE A 146 -4.43 -2.97 -17.40
N LEU A 147 -3.56 -3.87 -17.86
CA LEU A 147 -2.64 -3.57 -18.94
C LEU A 147 -3.38 -3.54 -20.29
N HIS A 148 -2.94 -2.65 -21.16
CA HIS A 148 -3.61 -2.45 -22.45
C HIS A 148 -3.40 -3.59 -23.47
N THR A 149 -2.41 -4.44 -23.25
CA THR A 149 -2.12 -5.58 -24.15
C THR A 149 -3.15 -6.67 -23.94
N ALA A 150 -3.96 -6.92 -24.95
CA ALA A 150 -4.93 -8.01 -24.98
C ALA A 150 -4.26 -9.33 -25.39
N LEU A 151 -4.63 -10.41 -24.73
CA LEU A 151 -4.22 -11.78 -25.04
C LEU A 151 -5.41 -12.58 -25.58
N GLN A 152 -5.16 -13.55 -26.43
CA GLN A 152 -6.20 -14.48 -26.88
C GLN A 152 -6.48 -15.57 -25.85
N HIS A 153 -5.45 -16.01 -25.13
CA HIS A 153 -5.54 -17.06 -24.10
C HIS A 153 -4.79 -16.64 -22.85
N PRO A 154 -5.35 -16.89 -21.64
CA PRO A 154 -4.64 -16.71 -20.39
C PRO A 154 -3.57 -17.79 -20.23
N THR A 155 -2.50 -17.50 -19.50
CA THR A 155 -1.57 -18.54 -19.03
C THR A 155 -2.12 -19.16 -17.74
N ALA A 156 -2.01 -20.47 -17.60
CA ALA A 156 -2.70 -21.28 -16.58
C ALA A 156 -2.36 -21.00 -15.11
N SER A 157 -1.48 -20.05 -14.82
CA SER A 157 -0.97 -19.83 -13.44
C SER A 157 -1.70 -18.73 -12.66
N TYR A 158 -2.69 -18.08 -13.25
CA TYR A 158 -3.38 -16.93 -12.65
C TYR A 158 -4.88 -17.01 -12.88
N PRO A 159 -5.71 -16.53 -11.93
CA PRO A 159 -7.15 -16.57 -12.08
C PRO A 159 -7.66 -15.64 -13.18
N VAL A 160 -8.82 -15.99 -13.69
CA VAL A 160 -9.60 -15.19 -14.62
C VAL A 160 -10.70 -14.47 -13.86
N TYR A 161 -10.87 -13.17 -14.08
CA TYR A 161 -11.92 -12.35 -13.48
C TYR A 161 -13.05 -12.14 -14.49
N GLY A 162 -14.24 -12.65 -14.17
CA GLY A 162 -15.45 -12.55 -14.99
C GLY A 162 -16.51 -11.61 -14.39
N GLY A 163 -17.34 -11.01 -15.23
CA GLY A 163 -18.47 -10.19 -14.77
C GLY A 163 -18.13 -8.85 -14.13
N PHE A 164 -16.86 -8.49 -14.04
CA PHE A 164 -16.43 -7.24 -13.44
C PHE A 164 -16.44 -6.07 -14.43
N LYS A 165 -16.82 -4.90 -13.89
CA LYS A 165 -16.50 -3.60 -14.48
C LYS A 165 -15.20 -3.11 -13.89
N HIS A 166 -14.51 -2.20 -14.58
CA HIS A 166 -13.30 -1.57 -14.01
C HIS A 166 -13.71 -0.46 -13.04
N ASP A 167 -14.12 -0.85 -11.85
CA ASP A 167 -14.67 0.01 -10.80
C ASP A 167 -14.03 -0.27 -9.42
N ALA A 168 -14.53 0.39 -8.39
CA ALA A 168 -14.04 0.24 -7.02
C ALA A 168 -14.21 -1.19 -6.48
N MET A 169 -15.26 -1.92 -6.90
CA MET A 169 -15.48 -3.30 -6.51
C MET A 169 -14.37 -4.20 -7.05
N PHE A 170 -14.03 -4.06 -8.33
CA PHE A 170 -12.92 -4.79 -8.93
C PHE A 170 -11.60 -4.51 -8.21
N ALA A 171 -11.30 -3.24 -7.94
CA ALA A 171 -10.09 -2.86 -7.19
C ALA A 171 -10.05 -3.50 -5.80
N THR A 172 -11.20 -3.56 -5.09
CA THR A 172 -11.32 -4.23 -3.79
C THR A 172 -11.00 -5.72 -3.91
N VAL A 173 -11.57 -6.42 -4.89
CA VAL A 173 -11.32 -7.86 -5.10
C VAL A 173 -9.84 -8.12 -5.40
N ILE A 174 -9.21 -7.33 -6.26
CA ILE A 174 -7.78 -7.47 -6.56
C ILE A 174 -6.92 -7.26 -5.32
N HIS A 175 -7.23 -6.26 -4.50
CA HIS A 175 -6.52 -6.00 -3.25
C HIS A 175 -6.67 -7.17 -2.25
N GLN A 176 -7.88 -7.70 -2.09
CA GLN A 176 -8.15 -8.86 -1.24
C GLN A 176 -7.42 -10.10 -1.75
N TYR A 177 -7.48 -10.38 -3.06
CA TYR A 177 -6.75 -11.48 -3.70
C TYR A 177 -5.24 -11.33 -3.52
N ALA A 178 -4.68 -10.14 -3.72
CA ALA A 178 -3.24 -9.89 -3.53
C ALA A 178 -2.75 -10.27 -2.13
N GLY A 179 -3.61 -10.11 -1.11
CA GLY A 179 -3.33 -10.47 0.28
C GLY A 179 -3.56 -11.93 0.65
N LEU A 180 -4.05 -12.80 -0.24
CA LEU A 180 -4.24 -14.22 0.04
C LEU A 180 -2.91 -14.97 0.17
N PRO A 181 -2.85 -16.06 0.96
CA PRO A 181 -1.72 -16.99 0.97
C PRO A 181 -1.44 -17.57 -0.43
N ALA A 182 -0.19 -17.91 -0.69
CA ALA A 182 0.23 -18.34 -2.02
C ALA A 182 -0.41 -19.67 -2.48
N ASP A 183 -0.65 -20.58 -1.57
CA ASP A 183 -1.35 -21.85 -1.78
C ASP A 183 -2.81 -21.63 -2.19
N VAL A 184 -3.52 -20.77 -1.46
CA VAL A 184 -4.90 -20.38 -1.78
C VAL A 184 -4.98 -19.72 -3.15
N LYS A 185 -4.07 -18.77 -3.45
CA LYS A 185 -4.00 -18.11 -4.77
C LYS A 185 -3.88 -19.12 -5.91
N ARG A 186 -2.98 -20.10 -5.76
CA ARG A 186 -2.79 -21.15 -6.76
C ARG A 186 -3.98 -22.08 -6.93
N GLY A 187 -4.83 -22.18 -5.90
CA GLY A 187 -6.04 -22.97 -5.94
C GLY A 187 -7.19 -22.32 -6.70
N ILE A 188 -7.14 -21.02 -6.97
CA ILE A 188 -8.25 -20.31 -7.62
C ILE A 188 -8.02 -20.25 -9.13
N SER A 189 -8.97 -20.76 -9.91
CA SER A 189 -8.95 -20.70 -11.39
C SER A 189 -9.73 -19.51 -11.94
N GLN A 190 -10.87 -19.16 -11.31
CA GLN A 190 -11.72 -18.07 -11.77
C GLN A 190 -12.40 -17.38 -10.58
N ILE A 191 -12.67 -16.09 -10.71
CA ILE A 191 -13.45 -15.30 -9.76
C ILE A 191 -14.46 -14.50 -10.56
N ASP A 192 -15.74 -14.78 -10.37
CA ASP A 192 -16.83 -14.08 -11.02
C ASP A 192 -17.53 -13.13 -10.04
N PHE A 193 -17.86 -11.95 -10.51
CA PHE A 193 -18.74 -11.05 -9.79
C PHE A 193 -20.18 -11.48 -10.01
N ALA A 194 -20.81 -11.99 -8.97
CA ALA A 194 -22.13 -12.62 -8.98
C ALA A 194 -23.06 -12.00 -7.92
N PRO A 195 -23.37 -10.68 -7.99
CA PRO A 195 -24.15 -10.01 -6.97
C PRO A 195 -25.53 -10.60 -6.80
N HIS A 196 -26.02 -10.66 -5.57
CA HIS A 196 -27.33 -11.13 -5.20
C HIS A 196 -28.03 -10.09 -4.31
N LYS A 197 -29.39 -10.16 -4.21
CA LYS A 197 -30.15 -9.19 -3.38
C LYS A 197 -29.69 -9.15 -1.91
N ALA A 198 -29.36 -10.33 -1.35
CA ALA A 198 -28.89 -10.44 0.04
C ALA A 198 -27.41 -10.06 0.19
N ASN A 199 -26.60 -10.15 -0.87
CA ASN A 199 -25.19 -9.81 -0.85
C ASN A 199 -24.77 -9.18 -2.19
N PRO A 200 -24.75 -7.84 -2.29
CA PRO A 200 -24.37 -7.14 -3.50
C PRO A 200 -22.86 -7.25 -3.82
N GLU A 201 -22.05 -7.72 -2.87
CA GLU A 201 -20.60 -7.94 -3.03
C GLU A 201 -20.26 -9.41 -3.29
N ARG A 202 -21.25 -10.25 -3.61
CA ARG A 202 -21.03 -11.68 -3.77
C ARG A 202 -20.10 -11.98 -4.92
N LEU A 203 -19.15 -12.85 -4.64
CA LEU A 203 -18.23 -13.47 -5.57
C LEU A 203 -18.54 -14.96 -5.70
N HIS A 204 -18.36 -15.49 -6.89
CA HIS A 204 -18.36 -16.92 -7.17
C HIS A 204 -16.96 -17.31 -7.64
N LEU A 205 -16.28 -18.16 -6.88
CA LEU A 205 -14.94 -18.61 -7.16
C LEU A 205 -14.98 -20.07 -7.62
N PHE A 206 -14.23 -20.35 -8.68
CA PHE A 206 -13.98 -21.73 -9.14
C PHE A 206 -12.57 -22.13 -8.72
N MET A 207 -12.47 -23.30 -8.09
CA MET A 207 -11.22 -23.80 -7.56
C MET A 207 -10.63 -24.86 -8.48
N ASN A 208 -9.30 -24.94 -8.56
CA ASN A 208 -8.60 -25.94 -9.39
C ASN A 208 -8.84 -27.39 -8.95
N ASP A 209 -9.27 -27.60 -7.71
CA ASP A 209 -9.62 -28.91 -7.18
C ASP A 209 -11.06 -29.33 -7.51
N GLY A 210 -11.82 -28.48 -8.21
CA GLY A 210 -13.18 -28.73 -8.66
C GLY A 210 -14.26 -28.34 -7.65
N ASN A 211 -13.94 -27.68 -6.55
CA ASN A 211 -14.91 -27.06 -5.67
C ASN A 211 -15.29 -25.66 -6.16
N GLU A 212 -16.42 -25.16 -5.69
CA GLU A 212 -16.85 -23.79 -5.89
C GLU A 212 -16.99 -23.07 -4.55
N VAL A 213 -16.77 -21.77 -4.53
CA VAL A 213 -16.85 -20.97 -3.30
C VAL A 213 -17.70 -19.73 -3.53
N TYR A 214 -18.67 -19.49 -2.68
CA TYR A 214 -19.33 -18.18 -2.56
C TYR A 214 -18.71 -17.40 -1.42
N ALA A 215 -18.34 -16.15 -1.70
CA ALA A 215 -17.69 -15.25 -0.72
C ALA A 215 -18.13 -13.80 -0.96
N SER A 216 -17.93 -12.93 0.02
CA SER A 216 -18.10 -11.49 -0.15
C SER A 216 -16.76 -10.84 -0.47
N ALA A 217 -16.75 -9.87 -1.38
CA ALA A 217 -15.54 -9.19 -1.82
C ALA A 217 -14.75 -8.57 -0.65
N SER A 218 -15.44 -7.91 0.29
CA SER A 218 -14.83 -7.27 1.45
C SER A 218 -14.17 -8.24 2.44
N THR A 219 -14.63 -9.47 2.53
CA THR A 219 -14.15 -10.48 3.49
C THR A 219 -13.35 -11.62 2.85
N LEU A 220 -13.13 -11.58 1.55
CA LEU A 220 -12.46 -12.63 0.78
C LEU A 220 -11.16 -13.12 1.44
N ARG A 221 -10.25 -12.19 1.76
CA ARG A 221 -8.96 -12.52 2.35
C ARG A 221 -9.08 -13.18 3.73
N SER A 222 -9.98 -12.70 4.56
CA SER A 222 -10.13 -13.18 5.93
C SER A 222 -10.79 -14.56 6.00
N LYS A 223 -11.67 -14.88 5.05
CA LYS A 223 -12.44 -16.13 5.04
C LYS A 223 -11.82 -17.23 4.20
N MET A 224 -11.17 -16.93 3.10
CA MET A 224 -10.51 -17.92 2.24
C MET A 224 -9.39 -18.71 2.94
N LYS A 225 -8.86 -18.23 4.06
CA LYS A 225 -7.92 -19.00 4.88
C LYS A 225 -8.51 -20.31 5.44
N TYR A 226 -9.84 -20.39 5.56
CA TYR A 226 -10.53 -21.56 6.05
C TYR A 226 -10.82 -22.60 4.96
N TYR A 227 -10.67 -22.21 3.69
CA TYR A 227 -11.00 -23.03 2.53
C TYR A 227 -10.39 -24.42 2.59
N ALA A 228 -9.08 -24.53 2.76
CA ALA A 228 -8.38 -25.82 2.75
C ALA A 228 -8.87 -26.76 3.85
N GLY A 229 -9.14 -26.23 5.06
CA GLY A 229 -9.67 -27.01 6.17
C GLY A 229 -11.08 -27.54 5.91
N ILE A 230 -11.94 -26.74 5.28
CA ILE A 230 -13.32 -27.17 4.94
C ILE A 230 -13.28 -28.17 3.79
N ALA A 231 -12.55 -27.86 2.73
CA ALA A 231 -12.44 -28.71 1.54
C ALA A 231 -11.91 -30.13 1.88
N SER A 232 -10.97 -30.22 2.84
CA SER A 232 -10.43 -31.51 3.29
C SER A 232 -11.41 -32.36 4.09
N GLN A 233 -12.47 -31.78 4.64
CA GLN A 233 -13.51 -32.47 5.42
C GLN A 233 -14.72 -32.86 4.57
N MET A 234 -14.78 -32.43 3.32
CA MET A 234 -15.87 -32.73 2.41
C MET A 234 -15.73 -34.14 1.82
N ASN A 235 -16.85 -34.87 1.79
CA ASN A 235 -16.95 -36.18 1.10
C ASN A 235 -17.22 -35.96 -0.40
N GLY A 236 -16.23 -35.48 -1.15
CA GLY A 236 -16.36 -35.18 -2.57
C GLY A 236 -16.34 -33.68 -2.88
N LYS A 237 -16.67 -33.33 -4.12
CA LYS A 237 -16.70 -31.93 -4.58
C LYS A 237 -18.06 -31.29 -4.32
N GLY A 238 -18.04 -29.99 -4.11
CA GLY A 238 -19.26 -29.26 -3.81
C GLY A 238 -19.01 -27.76 -3.71
N ILE A 239 -19.96 -27.12 -3.04
CA ILE A 239 -19.98 -25.66 -2.84
C ILE A 239 -19.63 -25.37 -1.38
N ILE A 240 -18.73 -24.41 -1.19
CA ILE A 240 -18.35 -23.86 0.12
C ILE A 240 -18.87 -22.43 0.17
N ASN A 241 -19.78 -22.16 1.11
CA ASN A 241 -20.29 -20.81 1.30
C ASN A 241 -19.56 -20.13 2.47
N LEU A 242 -18.88 -19.02 2.14
CA LEU A 242 -18.12 -18.19 3.05
C LEU A 242 -18.70 -16.76 3.17
N GLU A 243 -19.93 -16.52 2.71
CA GLU A 243 -20.54 -15.18 2.72
C GLU A 243 -20.80 -14.68 4.14
N VAL A 244 -21.57 -15.41 4.92
CA VAL A 244 -21.91 -15.06 6.31
C VAL A 244 -21.14 -15.95 7.29
N GLY A 245 -21.35 -17.24 7.20
CA GLY A 245 -20.67 -18.27 7.99
C GLY A 245 -19.56 -18.97 7.21
N ALA A 246 -19.37 -20.25 7.51
CA ALA A 246 -18.52 -21.17 6.77
C ALA A 246 -19.20 -22.55 6.79
N TYR A 247 -19.83 -22.94 5.70
CA TYR A 247 -20.49 -24.24 5.55
C TYR A 247 -20.31 -24.76 4.13
N SER A 248 -20.45 -26.06 3.96
CA SER A 248 -20.28 -26.72 2.68
C SER A 248 -21.39 -27.73 2.41
N TYR A 249 -21.71 -27.93 1.15
CA TYR A 249 -22.69 -28.91 0.69
C TYR A 249 -22.28 -29.48 -0.67
N PRO A 250 -22.67 -30.75 -0.98
CA PRO A 250 -22.33 -31.37 -2.25
C PRO A 250 -23.07 -30.71 -3.42
N PHE A 251 -22.52 -30.83 -4.63
CA PHE A 251 -23.24 -30.42 -5.84
C PHE A 251 -24.59 -31.08 -5.98
N GLY A 252 -25.59 -30.36 -6.47
CA GLY A 252 -26.96 -30.84 -6.64
C GLY A 252 -27.83 -30.68 -5.40
N PHE A 253 -27.29 -30.17 -4.30
CA PHE A 253 -28.10 -29.81 -3.15
C PHE A 253 -28.87 -28.51 -3.48
N ASN A 254 -30.22 -28.60 -3.52
CA ASN A 254 -31.03 -27.42 -3.78
C ASN A 254 -30.99 -26.48 -2.56
N ASP A 255 -30.63 -25.23 -2.78
CA ASP A 255 -30.52 -24.15 -1.78
C ASP A 255 -31.86 -23.87 -1.05
N SER A 256 -32.97 -24.43 -1.56
CA SER A 256 -34.32 -24.34 -0.93
C SER A 256 -34.45 -25.05 0.42
N SER A 257 -33.45 -25.83 0.82
CA SER A 257 -33.41 -26.57 2.08
C SER A 257 -32.49 -26.01 3.14
N VAL A 258 -31.83 -24.84 2.87
CA VAL A 258 -31.07 -24.11 3.90
C VAL A 258 -32.11 -23.44 4.82
N PRO A 259 -32.17 -23.74 6.12
CA PRO A 259 -33.09 -23.05 7.02
C PRO A 259 -32.73 -21.56 7.02
N SER A 260 -33.68 -20.77 6.59
CA SER A 260 -33.67 -19.32 6.87
C SER A 260 -33.62 -19.19 8.40
N GLU A 261 -32.52 -18.68 8.96
CA GLU A 261 -32.46 -18.35 10.38
C GLU A 261 -33.52 -17.31 10.69
N SER A 262 -34.72 -17.76 11.07
CA SER A 262 -35.66 -16.99 11.86
C SER A 262 -35.26 -17.17 13.32
N GLU A 263 -34.94 -16.07 13.90
CA GLU A 263 -34.73 -15.73 15.32
C GLU A 263 -35.41 -16.74 16.29
N THR A 264 -34.60 -17.40 17.13
CA THR A 264 -35.05 -17.79 18.45
C THR A 264 -33.85 -17.74 19.40
N SER A 265 -33.72 -16.57 20.00
CA SER A 265 -33.02 -16.39 21.25
C SER A 265 -33.79 -17.07 22.34
N THR A 266 -33.27 -18.18 22.86
CA THR A 266 -33.69 -18.69 24.17
C THR A 266 -32.45 -19.01 24.98
N SER A 267 -32.16 -18.08 25.85
CA SER A 267 -31.29 -18.24 26.99
C SER A 267 -31.87 -19.33 27.93
N GLN A 268 -31.09 -20.36 28.21
CA GLN A 268 -31.22 -21.13 29.44
C GLN A 268 -29.86 -21.40 30.03
N SER A 269 -29.68 -20.76 31.16
CA SER A 269 -28.63 -20.98 32.14
C SER A 269 -28.94 -22.31 32.89
N PRO A 270 -27.95 -23.11 33.27
CA PRO A 270 -28.15 -24.24 34.14
C PRO A 270 -28.17 -23.78 35.60
N SER A 271 -29.24 -24.05 36.31
CA SER A 271 -29.27 -23.99 37.78
C SER A 271 -29.19 -25.40 38.38
N ASP A 272 -28.25 -25.48 39.29
CA ASP A 272 -28.09 -26.56 40.29
C ASP A 272 -29.37 -26.91 41.01
N SER A 273 -29.59 -28.16 41.30
CA SER A 273 -30.03 -28.62 42.62
C SER A 273 -29.93 -30.13 42.77
N THR A 274 -29.21 -30.43 43.72
CA THR A 274 -28.94 -31.56 44.59
C THR A 274 -30.19 -32.37 45.02
N THR A 275 -29.97 -33.67 45.24
CA THR A 275 -30.41 -34.50 46.39
C THR A 275 -31.38 -35.67 46.15
N ALA A 276 -30.84 -36.80 46.52
CA ALA A 276 -31.31 -37.88 47.39
C ALA A 276 -32.10 -39.07 46.76
N THR A 277 -31.45 -40.18 46.82
CA THR A 277 -31.70 -41.42 47.64
C THR A 277 -33.01 -42.13 47.42
N ASN A 278 -32.99 -43.36 47.00
CA ASN A 278 -33.31 -44.63 47.64
C ASN A 278 -33.42 -45.73 46.56
N GLU A 279 -32.61 -46.73 46.71
CA GLU A 279 -32.84 -48.10 47.26
C GLU A 279 -34.03 -48.82 46.72
N GLN A 280 -33.81 -49.93 46.14
CA GLN A 280 -34.07 -51.32 46.54
C GLN A 280 -34.49 -52.21 45.36
N THR A 281 -33.69 -53.18 45.13
CA THR A 281 -33.85 -54.60 45.38
C THR A 281 -34.48 -55.47 44.29
N SER A 282 -33.70 -56.45 43.93
CA SER A 282 -33.94 -57.89 43.73
C SER A 282 -34.35 -58.43 42.36
N GLN A 283 -33.55 -59.26 42.02
CA GLN A 283 -33.53 -60.71 41.69
C GLN A 283 -33.64 -61.03 40.20
N ALA A 284 -32.57 -61.55 39.73
CA ALA A 284 -32.26 -63.00 39.59
C ALA A 284 -32.95 -63.67 38.40
N GLY A 285 -32.16 -64.25 37.55
CA GLY A 285 -32.65 -65.25 36.58
C GLY A 285 -31.73 -65.46 35.40
N GLN A 286 -30.57 -66.08 35.62
CA GLN A 286 -30.01 -67.02 34.61
C GLN A 286 -30.77 -68.37 34.71
N PRO A 287 -30.69 -69.33 33.75
CA PRO A 287 -29.58 -69.61 32.82
C PRO A 287 -29.97 -70.17 31.42
N ALA A 288 -28.96 -70.19 30.55
CA ALA A 288 -28.38 -71.32 29.78
C ALA A 288 -29.14 -72.01 28.62
N THR A 289 -28.25 -72.22 27.60
CA THR A 289 -28.15 -73.37 26.64
C THR A 289 -29.19 -73.48 25.50
N GLN A 290 -28.76 -73.31 24.33
CA GLN A 290 -28.02 -74.13 23.38
C GLN A 290 -27.55 -73.33 22.20
#